data_5cf771823ad890490f89fa012011404f
#
_entry.id   5cf771823ad890490f89fa012011404f
#
_cell.length_a   1.000
_cell.length_b   1.000
_cell.length_c   1.000
_cell.angle_alpha   90.00
_cell.angle_beta   90.00
_cell.angle_gamma   90.00
#
_symmetry.space_group_name_H-M   'P 1'
#
loop_
_entity.id
_entity.type
_entity.pdbx_description
1 polymer ?
#
loop_
_entity_poly.entity_id
_entity_poly.type
_entity_poly.pdbx_seq_one_letter_code
_entity_poly.pdbx_strand_id
1 'polypeptide(L)'
;MLVLNGPFVGTAAVPLEASLSVPARVPILVYHTVDESGNTYSLTPRQLNEQCRWLVEHGYTSITMRQFWRAARGLAELPPHPVMLTNDDGDPSARKFAKILERYGLVGNYFVNNVSHLTRREIWSLAQRSSVEAHTVSHVALSGLDYEDQIAEIAENQFYLEEITGQPVRFLAWPYGDVNASAIEAATATGIVMAFGLGATAADLDTTDWYAIPRMAILVDDDLETFAAKVTAG
;
A
#
# COMPACT_ATOMS: atom_id res chain seq x y z
N MET A 1 -60.17 18.95 -38.78
CA MET A 1 -59.86 19.26 -37.40
C MET A 1 -59.95 17.90 -36.61
N LEU A 2 -58.92 17.15 -36.56
CA LEU A 2 -58.85 15.87 -35.83
C LEU A 2 -57.68 15.93 -34.89
N VAL A 3 -57.97 15.95 -33.61
CA VAL A 3 -56.97 15.91 -32.53
C VAL A 3 -56.79 14.44 -32.17
N LEU A 4 -55.60 13.90 -32.41
CA LEU A 4 -55.21 12.57 -31.95
C LEU A 4 -54.43 12.71 -30.66
N ASN A 5 -55.08 12.46 -29.54
CA ASN A 5 -54.44 12.20 -28.26
C ASN A 5 -53.94 10.74 -28.22
N GLY A 6 -52.65 10.54 -28.33
CA GLY A 6 -51.99 9.26 -28.03
C GLY A 6 -51.47 9.26 -26.59
N PRO A 7 -51.47 8.12 -25.88
CA PRO A 7 -51.04 8.06 -24.50
C PRO A 7 -49.52 8.15 -24.39
N PHE A 8 -49.03 9.01 -23.48
CA PHE A 8 -47.66 9.06 -23.04
C PHE A 8 -47.33 7.72 -22.38
N VAL A 9 -46.46 6.94 -23.01
CA VAL A 9 -45.83 5.77 -22.36
C VAL A 9 -44.79 6.32 -21.38
N GLY A 10 -45.11 6.20 -20.10
CA GLY A 10 -44.19 6.55 -19.05
C GLY A 10 -42.93 5.69 -19.15
N THR A 11 -41.77 6.31 -19.34
CA THR A 11 -40.48 5.66 -19.17
C THR A 11 -40.35 5.27 -17.71
N ALA A 12 -40.35 3.95 -17.46
CA ALA A 12 -40.03 3.44 -16.17
C ALA A 12 -38.62 3.93 -15.77
N ALA A 13 -38.53 4.64 -14.66
CA ALA A 13 -37.26 5.00 -14.05
C ALA A 13 -36.54 3.69 -13.71
N VAL A 14 -35.39 3.48 -14.33
CA VAL A 14 -34.45 2.44 -13.92
C VAL A 14 -34.03 2.76 -12.49
N PRO A 15 -34.16 1.84 -11.54
CA PRO A 15 -33.68 2.09 -10.18
C PRO A 15 -32.18 2.32 -10.21
N LEU A 16 -31.76 3.51 -9.83
CA LEU A 16 -30.37 3.85 -9.60
C LEU A 16 -30.00 3.40 -8.18
N GLU A 17 -29.94 2.09 -7.94
CA GLU A 17 -29.47 1.51 -6.68
C GLU A 17 -28.73 0.20 -6.93
N ALA A 18 -27.54 0.32 -7.51
CA ALA A 18 -26.43 -0.48 -7.09
C ALA A 18 -25.57 0.47 -6.25
N SER A 19 -25.86 0.57 -4.96
CA SER A 19 -24.90 1.03 -3.97
C SER A 19 -23.70 0.09 -4.06
N LEU A 20 -22.71 0.49 -4.81
CA LEU A 20 -21.43 -0.19 -4.91
C LEU A 20 -20.80 -0.02 -3.54
N SER A 21 -20.96 -1.02 -2.68
CA SER A 21 -20.30 -1.05 -1.39
C SER A 21 -18.80 -1.18 -1.64
N VAL A 22 -18.09 -0.08 -1.51
CA VAL A 22 -16.63 -0.11 -1.36
C VAL A 22 -16.34 -1.05 -0.20
N PRO A 23 -15.48 -2.08 -0.33
CA PRO A 23 -15.12 -2.90 0.80
C PRO A 23 -14.60 -1.98 1.89
N ALA A 24 -15.24 -1.98 3.06
CA ALA A 24 -14.88 -1.10 4.17
C ALA A 24 -13.47 -1.40 4.70
N ARG A 25 -12.95 -2.61 4.44
CA ARG A 25 -11.67 -3.07 4.96
C ARG A 25 -10.76 -3.60 3.86
N VAL A 26 -9.47 -3.25 3.97
CA VAL A 26 -8.42 -3.66 3.04
C VAL A 26 -7.27 -4.26 3.84
N PRO A 27 -6.96 -5.56 3.68
CA PRO A 27 -5.76 -6.13 4.25
C PRO A 27 -4.53 -5.52 3.57
N ILE A 28 -3.61 -4.99 4.38
CA ILE A 28 -2.35 -4.42 3.93
C ILE A 28 -1.23 -5.25 4.53
N LEU A 29 -0.44 -5.88 3.67
CA LEU A 29 0.63 -6.78 4.05
C LEU A 29 1.98 -6.11 3.86
N VAL A 30 2.87 -6.23 4.84
CA VAL A 30 4.24 -5.73 4.70
C VAL A 30 5.24 -6.86 4.63
N TYR A 31 6.02 -6.83 3.57
CA TYR A 31 7.14 -7.70 3.27
C TYR A 31 8.44 -6.90 3.33
N HIS A 32 9.55 -7.56 3.56
CA HIS A 32 10.88 -6.96 3.50
C HIS A 32 11.76 -7.73 2.50
N THR A 33 12.42 -8.79 2.93
CA THR A 33 13.41 -9.51 2.13
C THR A 33 12.81 -10.77 1.47
N VAL A 34 13.27 -11.09 0.26
CA VAL A 34 12.93 -12.33 -0.46
C VAL A 34 14.19 -13.10 -0.79
N ASP A 35 14.62 -13.96 0.14
CA ASP A 35 15.84 -14.77 0.03
C ASP A 35 15.73 -16.09 0.81
N GLU A 36 16.82 -16.77 1.01
CA GLU A 36 16.93 -18.04 1.77
C GLU A 36 17.63 -17.85 3.12
N SER A 37 17.71 -16.62 3.65
CA SER A 37 18.48 -16.32 4.89
C SER A 37 17.84 -16.89 6.15
N GLY A 38 16.51 -17.07 6.16
CA GLY A 38 15.78 -17.51 7.34
C GLY A 38 15.66 -16.42 8.43
N ASN A 39 15.95 -15.17 8.13
CA ASN A 39 15.70 -14.05 9.04
C ASN A 39 14.18 -13.86 9.24
N THR A 40 13.79 -13.32 10.40
CA THR A 40 12.39 -13.15 10.79
C THR A 40 11.51 -12.49 9.71
N TYR A 41 12.04 -11.49 9.01
CA TYR A 41 11.32 -10.75 7.97
C TYR A 41 11.68 -11.20 6.55
N SER A 42 12.31 -12.36 6.40
CA SER A 42 12.70 -12.93 5.12
C SER A 42 11.77 -14.05 4.70
N LEU A 43 11.30 -13.98 3.47
CA LEU A 43 10.53 -15.06 2.85
C LEU A 43 11.34 -15.72 1.76
N THR A 44 11.25 -17.03 1.66
CA THR A 44 11.81 -17.71 0.49
C THR A 44 10.99 -17.36 -0.75
N PRO A 45 11.60 -17.36 -1.95
CA PRO A 45 10.86 -17.21 -3.20
C PRO A 45 9.72 -18.21 -3.37
N ARG A 46 9.85 -19.40 -2.77
CA ARG A 46 8.80 -20.43 -2.78
C ARG A 46 7.58 -19.99 -1.97
N GLN A 47 7.77 -19.54 -0.74
CA GLN A 47 6.68 -19.06 0.13
C GLN A 47 5.93 -17.90 -0.54
N LEU A 48 6.66 -16.91 -1.09
CA LEU A 48 6.03 -15.80 -1.80
C LEU A 48 5.23 -16.26 -3.02
N ASN A 49 5.73 -17.23 -3.81
CA ASN A 49 4.97 -17.79 -4.92
C ASN A 49 3.70 -18.52 -4.46
N GLU A 50 3.76 -19.25 -3.35
CA GLU A 50 2.59 -19.93 -2.77
C GLU A 50 1.54 -18.91 -2.29
N GLN A 51 1.95 -17.82 -1.63
CA GLN A 51 1.09 -16.73 -1.20
C GLN A 51 0.44 -15.99 -2.40
N CYS A 52 1.22 -15.64 -3.42
CA CYS A 52 0.70 -15.00 -4.63
C CYS A 52 -0.33 -15.88 -5.36
N ARG A 53 -0.07 -17.17 -5.46
CA ARG A 53 -1.01 -18.14 -6.05
C ARG A 53 -2.29 -18.19 -5.24
N TRP A 54 -2.18 -18.29 -3.93
CA TRP A 54 -3.35 -18.32 -3.04
C TRP A 54 -4.22 -17.07 -3.22
N LEU A 55 -3.62 -15.88 -3.27
CA LEU A 55 -4.36 -14.63 -3.51
C LEU A 55 -5.17 -14.68 -4.81
N VAL A 56 -4.55 -15.09 -5.90
CA VAL A 56 -5.22 -15.16 -7.21
C VAL A 56 -6.32 -16.23 -7.23
N GLU A 57 -6.06 -17.42 -6.68
CA GLU A 57 -7.03 -18.51 -6.60
C GLU A 57 -8.25 -18.15 -5.74
N HIS A 58 -8.10 -17.23 -4.77
CA HIS A 58 -9.20 -16.74 -3.92
C HIS A 58 -9.78 -15.40 -4.40
N GLY A 59 -9.44 -14.97 -5.62
CA GLY A 59 -10.04 -13.81 -6.28
C GLY A 59 -9.57 -12.46 -5.72
N TYR A 60 -8.47 -12.40 -4.98
CA TYR A 60 -7.90 -11.14 -4.52
C TYR A 60 -7.27 -10.35 -5.66
N THR A 61 -7.48 -9.04 -5.62
CA THR A 61 -6.86 -8.09 -6.56
C THR A 61 -5.93 -7.16 -5.80
N SER A 62 -4.66 -7.14 -6.16
CA SER A 62 -3.72 -6.21 -5.55
C SER A 62 -3.95 -4.77 -6.02
N ILE A 63 -3.85 -3.82 -5.09
CA ILE A 63 -4.06 -2.40 -5.35
C ILE A 63 -2.83 -1.57 -5.03
N THR A 64 -2.72 -0.42 -5.69
CA THR A 64 -1.70 0.59 -5.40
C THR A 64 -2.13 1.50 -4.24
N MET A 65 -1.17 2.13 -3.54
CA MET A 65 -1.46 3.14 -2.53
C MET A 65 -2.32 4.29 -3.07
N ARG A 66 -2.11 4.68 -4.33
CA ARG A 66 -2.92 5.70 -4.98
C ARG A 66 -4.38 5.27 -5.17
N GLN A 67 -4.63 4.00 -5.52
CA GLN A 67 -6.01 3.46 -5.61
C GLN A 67 -6.67 3.46 -4.23
N PHE A 68 -5.95 2.99 -3.20
CA PHE A 68 -6.42 3.01 -1.82
C PHE A 68 -6.77 4.43 -1.36
N TRP A 69 -5.86 5.40 -1.54
CA TRP A 69 -6.07 6.79 -1.19
C TRP A 69 -7.28 7.42 -1.91
N ARG A 70 -7.45 7.13 -3.20
CA ARG A 70 -8.59 7.64 -3.96
C ARG A 70 -9.91 7.05 -3.46
N ALA A 71 -9.92 5.76 -3.13
CA ALA A 71 -11.11 5.10 -2.59
C ALA A 71 -11.47 5.66 -1.21
N ALA A 72 -10.49 5.83 -0.33
CA ALA A 72 -10.65 6.46 0.97
C ALA A 72 -11.24 7.87 0.92
N ARG A 73 -11.07 8.56 -0.21
CA ARG A 73 -11.64 9.89 -0.47
C ARG A 73 -12.96 9.85 -1.24
N GLY A 74 -13.51 8.67 -1.53
CA GLY A 74 -14.70 8.53 -2.37
C GLY A 74 -14.49 8.95 -3.84
N LEU A 75 -13.23 9.00 -4.30
CA LEU A 75 -12.86 9.43 -5.66
C LEU A 75 -12.70 8.27 -6.65
N ALA A 76 -12.77 7.04 -6.17
CA ALA A 76 -12.69 5.82 -6.96
C ALA A 76 -13.25 4.64 -6.16
N GLU A 77 -13.62 3.59 -6.87
CA GLU A 77 -13.98 2.31 -6.27
C GLU A 77 -12.78 1.38 -6.22
N LEU A 78 -12.75 0.50 -5.24
CA LEU A 78 -11.79 -0.60 -5.19
C LEU A 78 -12.34 -1.83 -5.93
N PRO A 79 -11.48 -2.68 -6.48
CA PRO A 79 -11.91 -3.95 -7.03
C PRO A 79 -12.49 -4.84 -5.92
N PRO A 80 -13.26 -5.88 -6.26
CA PRO A 80 -13.64 -6.92 -5.32
C PRO A 80 -12.40 -7.55 -4.66
N HIS A 81 -12.50 -7.89 -3.37
CA HIS A 81 -11.40 -8.50 -2.59
C HIS A 81 -10.05 -7.78 -2.78
N PRO A 82 -9.97 -6.47 -2.44
CA PRO A 82 -8.71 -5.74 -2.58
C PRO A 82 -7.70 -6.19 -1.53
N VAL A 83 -6.42 -6.23 -1.91
CA VAL A 83 -5.30 -6.44 -1.00
C VAL A 83 -4.18 -5.48 -1.37
N MET A 84 -3.48 -4.91 -0.39
CA MET A 84 -2.30 -4.11 -0.65
C MET A 84 -1.05 -4.88 -0.22
N LEU A 85 -0.12 -5.06 -1.15
CA LEU A 85 1.16 -5.71 -0.91
C LEU A 85 2.25 -4.64 -0.86
N THR A 86 2.88 -4.45 0.30
CA THR A 86 3.95 -3.47 0.49
C THR A 86 5.28 -4.16 0.76
N ASN A 87 6.38 -3.55 0.34
CA ASN A 87 7.74 -4.01 0.59
C ASN A 87 8.57 -2.83 1.10
N ASP A 88 9.16 -2.98 2.26
CA ASP A 88 9.89 -1.92 2.94
C ASP A 88 11.42 -2.03 2.75
N ASP A 89 12.15 -1.01 3.18
CA ASP A 89 13.61 -0.84 3.23
C ASP A 89 14.33 -0.61 1.90
N GLY A 90 13.78 -1.07 0.80
CA GLY A 90 14.50 -1.01 -0.48
C GLY A 90 15.68 -2.00 -0.53
N ASP A 91 15.52 -3.20 0.02
CA ASP A 91 16.47 -4.29 -0.14
C ASP A 91 16.57 -4.73 -1.62
N PRO A 92 17.75 -5.14 -2.13
CA PRO A 92 17.90 -5.60 -3.51
C PRO A 92 16.93 -6.72 -3.92
N SER A 93 16.43 -7.50 -2.96
CA SER A 93 15.43 -8.54 -3.22
C SER A 93 14.03 -7.98 -3.54
N ALA A 94 13.77 -6.69 -3.34
CA ALA A 94 12.52 -6.03 -3.77
C ALA A 94 12.25 -6.23 -5.27
N ARG A 95 13.30 -6.32 -6.10
CA ARG A 95 13.18 -6.67 -7.52
C ARG A 95 12.72 -8.10 -7.75
N LYS A 96 13.14 -9.03 -6.89
CA LYS A 96 12.68 -10.43 -6.93
C LYS A 96 11.23 -10.51 -6.49
N PHE A 97 10.87 -9.76 -5.43
CA PHE A 97 9.49 -9.57 -5.00
C PHE A 97 8.62 -9.08 -6.17
N ALA A 98 8.98 -7.96 -6.82
CA ALA A 98 8.27 -7.43 -7.98
C ALA A 98 8.07 -8.46 -9.09
N LYS A 99 9.13 -9.17 -9.50
CA LYS A 99 9.08 -10.18 -10.56
C LYS A 99 8.18 -11.37 -10.21
N ILE A 100 8.11 -11.75 -8.95
CA ILE A 100 7.22 -12.84 -8.51
C ILE A 100 5.77 -12.35 -8.61
N LEU A 101 5.46 -11.18 -8.07
CA LEU A 101 4.11 -10.60 -8.16
C LEU A 101 3.62 -10.47 -9.60
N GLU A 102 4.49 -9.95 -10.50
CA GLU A 102 4.17 -9.79 -11.93
C GLU A 102 3.71 -11.09 -12.62
N ARG A 103 4.26 -12.25 -12.24
CA ARG A 103 3.85 -13.56 -12.80
C ARG A 103 2.39 -13.91 -12.52
N TYR A 104 1.85 -13.34 -11.46
CA TYR A 104 0.47 -13.55 -11.01
C TYR A 104 -0.44 -12.36 -11.35
N GLY A 105 0.07 -11.36 -12.09
CA GLY A 105 -0.68 -10.14 -12.38
C GLY A 105 -0.90 -9.23 -11.17
N LEU A 106 -0.12 -9.42 -10.09
CA LEU A 106 -0.19 -8.63 -8.88
C LEU A 106 0.79 -7.45 -8.95
N VAL A 107 0.45 -6.37 -8.23
CA VAL A 107 1.29 -5.18 -8.07
C VAL A 107 1.78 -5.06 -6.62
N GLY A 108 3.02 -4.61 -6.46
CA GLY A 108 3.59 -4.25 -5.16
C GLY A 108 3.63 -2.73 -4.96
N ASN A 109 3.85 -2.31 -3.74
CA ASN A 109 4.09 -0.92 -3.34
C ASN A 109 5.38 -0.90 -2.51
N TYR A 110 6.26 0.06 -2.71
CA TYR A 110 7.60 0.04 -2.14
C TYR A 110 7.84 1.27 -1.29
N PHE A 111 8.28 1.08 -0.06
CA PHE A 111 8.76 2.13 0.82
C PHE A 111 10.28 2.05 0.88
N VAL A 112 10.95 3.08 0.38
CA VAL A 112 12.40 3.05 0.13
C VAL A 112 13.08 4.18 0.89
N ASN A 113 14.05 3.84 1.74
CA ASN A 113 14.91 4.80 2.45
C ASN A 113 16.15 5.18 1.62
N ASN A 114 16.89 6.21 2.02
CA ASN A 114 18.08 6.66 1.27
C ASN A 114 19.31 5.77 1.52
N VAL A 115 19.32 5.00 2.60
CA VAL A 115 20.39 4.03 2.90
C VAL A 115 20.14 2.67 2.27
N SER A 116 19.08 2.55 1.46
CA SER A 116 18.74 1.33 0.73
C SER A 116 19.87 0.90 -0.20
N HIS A 117 19.94 -0.39 -0.49
CA HIS A 117 20.92 -0.95 -1.41
C HIS A 117 20.44 -1.05 -2.87
N LEU A 118 19.23 -0.52 -3.16
CA LEU A 118 18.75 -0.38 -4.53
C LEU A 118 19.49 0.76 -5.25
N THR A 119 19.92 0.51 -6.47
CA THR A 119 20.43 1.57 -7.33
C THR A 119 19.29 2.50 -7.80
N ARG A 120 19.60 3.76 -8.14
CA ARG A 120 18.63 4.72 -8.71
C ARG A 120 17.87 4.12 -9.91
N ARG A 121 18.53 3.33 -10.75
CA ARG A 121 17.91 2.65 -11.89
C ARG A 121 16.89 1.58 -11.46
N GLU A 122 17.15 0.88 -10.38
CA GLU A 122 16.24 -0.14 -9.84
C GLU A 122 15.02 0.52 -9.20
N ILE A 123 15.20 1.59 -8.42
CA ILE A 123 14.12 2.40 -7.87
C ILE A 123 13.24 2.95 -9.01
N TRP A 124 13.85 3.54 -10.04
CA TRP A 124 13.13 4.02 -11.22
C TRP A 124 12.34 2.90 -11.89
N SER A 125 12.92 1.71 -12.04
CA SER A 125 12.27 0.57 -12.66
C SER A 125 11.05 0.07 -11.88
N LEU A 126 11.11 0.07 -10.54
CA LEU A 126 9.96 -0.24 -9.68
C LEU A 126 8.84 0.78 -9.86
N ALA A 127 9.19 2.07 -9.94
CA ALA A 127 8.22 3.15 -10.08
C ALA A 127 7.45 3.16 -11.41
N GLN A 128 7.90 2.42 -12.43
CA GLN A 128 7.20 2.35 -13.73
C GLN A 128 5.88 1.57 -13.67
N ARG A 129 5.70 0.72 -12.66
CA ARG A 129 4.54 -0.16 -12.54
C ARG A 129 3.89 -0.16 -11.17
N SER A 130 4.55 0.47 -10.21
CA SER A 130 4.22 0.40 -8.79
C SER A 130 4.37 1.77 -8.15
N SER A 131 3.92 1.92 -6.92
CA SER A 131 4.20 3.10 -6.10
C SER A 131 5.55 2.92 -5.41
N VAL A 132 6.41 3.93 -5.47
CA VAL A 132 7.64 4.02 -4.69
C VAL A 132 7.52 5.26 -3.81
N GLU A 133 7.54 5.06 -2.50
CA GLU A 133 7.16 6.05 -1.50
C GLU A 133 8.18 6.12 -0.36
N ALA A 134 8.01 7.08 0.52
CA ALA A 134 8.99 7.42 1.54
C ALA A 134 9.12 6.38 2.68
N HIS A 135 10.37 6.18 3.14
CA HIS A 135 10.71 5.40 4.31
C HIS A 135 11.85 6.02 5.13
N THR A 136 11.88 7.37 5.15
CA THR A 136 12.90 8.23 5.77
C THR A 136 14.29 8.14 5.11
N VAL A 137 15.20 9.01 5.52
CA VAL A 137 16.59 9.01 5.01
C VAL A 137 17.38 7.84 5.59
N SER A 138 17.44 7.77 6.91
CA SER A 138 18.38 6.89 7.64
C SER A 138 17.72 5.69 8.31
N HIS A 139 16.41 5.50 8.12
CA HIS A 139 15.63 4.41 8.71
C HIS A 139 15.70 4.41 10.25
N VAL A 140 15.60 5.57 10.87
CA VAL A 140 15.58 5.72 12.33
C VAL A 140 14.16 5.80 12.88
N ALA A 141 13.99 5.45 14.16
CA ALA A 141 12.74 5.68 14.88
C ALA A 141 12.53 7.18 15.07
N LEU A 142 11.51 7.75 14.39
CA LEU A 142 11.31 9.20 14.35
C LEU A 142 10.88 9.78 15.70
N SER A 143 10.24 9.00 16.57
CA SER A 143 9.81 9.49 17.89
C SER A 143 10.97 9.92 18.80
N GLY A 144 12.18 9.46 18.51
CA GLY A 144 13.41 9.80 19.22
C GLY A 144 14.11 11.08 18.73
N LEU A 145 13.64 11.68 17.64
CA LEU A 145 14.23 12.88 17.03
C LEU A 145 13.47 14.14 17.45
N ASP A 146 14.13 15.29 17.35
CA ASP A 146 13.44 16.57 17.39
C ASP A 146 12.66 16.86 16.11
N TYR A 147 11.82 17.89 16.11
CA TYR A 147 10.90 18.18 15.01
C TYR A 147 11.62 18.54 13.71
N GLU A 148 12.70 19.27 13.78
CA GLU A 148 13.50 19.68 12.63
C GLU A 148 14.15 18.47 11.96
N ASP A 149 14.69 17.54 12.75
CA ASP A 149 15.28 16.30 12.25
C ASP A 149 14.20 15.36 11.68
N GLN A 150 13.02 15.31 12.29
CA GLN A 150 11.87 14.57 11.73
C GLN A 150 11.47 15.08 10.35
N ILE A 151 11.40 16.41 10.17
CA ILE A 151 11.15 17.03 8.86
C ILE A 151 12.25 16.67 7.86
N ALA A 152 13.53 16.77 8.26
CA ALA A 152 14.65 16.46 7.38
C ALA A 152 14.60 14.99 6.90
N GLU A 153 14.41 14.04 7.83
CA GLU A 153 14.30 12.62 7.52
C GLU A 153 13.18 12.29 6.51
N ILE A 154 12.08 13.02 6.56
CA ILE A 154 10.96 12.81 5.63
C ILE A 154 11.21 13.57 4.32
N ALA A 155 11.47 14.88 4.38
CA ALA A 155 11.54 15.74 3.20
C ALA A 155 12.72 15.39 2.27
N GLU A 156 13.89 15.08 2.82
CA GLU A 156 15.05 14.71 2.01
C GLU A 156 14.86 13.35 1.33
N ASN A 157 14.18 12.41 2.00
CA ASN A 157 13.84 11.13 1.37
C ASN A 157 12.80 11.34 0.25
N GLN A 158 11.77 12.16 0.46
CA GLN A 158 10.81 12.50 -0.60
C GLN A 158 11.54 13.10 -1.81
N PHE A 159 12.39 14.11 -1.59
CA PHE A 159 13.15 14.75 -2.65
C PHE A 159 14.04 13.75 -3.42
N TYR A 160 14.75 12.88 -2.70
CA TYR A 160 15.59 11.84 -3.30
C TYR A 160 14.79 10.91 -4.22
N LEU A 161 13.64 10.45 -3.76
CA LEU A 161 12.80 9.54 -4.54
C LEU A 161 12.10 10.24 -5.71
N GLU A 162 11.64 11.48 -5.52
CA GLU A 162 11.04 12.30 -6.58
C GLU A 162 12.01 12.59 -7.71
N GLU A 163 13.30 12.90 -7.40
CA GLU A 163 14.35 13.05 -8.40
C GLU A 163 14.59 11.79 -9.24
N ILE A 164 14.42 10.60 -8.63
CA ILE A 164 14.64 9.34 -9.32
C ILE A 164 13.43 8.94 -10.15
N THR A 165 12.26 9.06 -9.58
CA THR A 165 11.03 8.51 -10.15
C THR A 165 10.33 9.48 -11.09
N GLY A 166 10.55 10.78 -10.91
CA GLY A 166 9.81 11.85 -11.57
C GLY A 166 8.36 11.94 -11.12
N GLN A 167 7.99 11.32 -10.00
CA GLN A 167 6.63 11.29 -9.47
C GLN A 167 6.60 11.85 -8.04
N PRO A 168 5.51 12.53 -7.65
CA PRO A 168 5.38 13.03 -6.29
C PRO A 168 5.29 11.89 -5.29
N VAL A 169 6.07 11.97 -4.23
CA VAL A 169 6.08 11.05 -3.08
C VAL A 169 5.18 11.64 -1.99
N ARG A 170 4.12 10.93 -1.64
CA ARG A 170 3.06 11.43 -0.75
C ARG A 170 2.65 10.47 0.35
N PHE A 171 3.21 9.28 0.35
CA PHE A 171 2.93 8.25 1.34
C PHE A 171 4.22 7.92 2.09
N LEU A 172 4.08 7.54 3.36
CA LEU A 172 5.21 7.24 4.24
C LEU A 172 4.94 5.92 4.98
N ALA A 173 5.94 5.05 5.09
CA ALA A 173 5.93 4.02 6.11
C ALA A 173 6.84 4.46 7.27
N TRP A 174 6.31 4.40 8.49
CA TRP A 174 7.11 4.67 9.69
C TRP A 174 8.11 3.54 9.93
N PRO A 175 9.43 3.82 9.98
CA PRO A 175 10.40 2.81 10.42
C PRO A 175 9.99 2.20 11.75
N TYR A 176 10.02 0.87 11.84
CA TYR A 176 9.59 0.10 13.02
C TYR A 176 8.13 0.29 13.42
N GLY A 177 7.32 1.00 12.64
CA GLY A 177 5.98 1.44 13.02
C GLY A 177 5.98 2.53 14.10
N ASP A 178 7.14 3.14 14.37
CA ASP A 178 7.32 4.11 15.44
C ASP A 178 6.84 5.51 15.02
N VAL A 179 5.87 6.04 15.76
CA VAL A 179 5.24 7.32 15.45
C VAL A 179 4.80 8.04 16.74
N ASN A 180 4.93 9.35 16.75
CA ASN A 180 4.38 10.23 17.80
C ASN A 180 3.69 11.45 17.14
N ALA A 181 3.05 12.28 17.94
CA ALA A 181 2.33 13.46 17.45
C ALA A 181 3.23 14.43 16.67
N SER A 182 4.47 14.64 17.13
CA SER A 182 5.45 15.49 16.44
C SER A 182 5.83 14.95 15.06
N ALA A 183 6.05 13.63 14.92
CA ALA A 183 6.33 13.00 13.65
C ALA A 183 5.14 13.10 12.67
N ILE A 184 3.90 13.03 13.16
CA ILE A 184 2.70 13.25 12.35
C ILE A 184 2.64 14.71 11.86
N GLU A 185 2.95 15.67 12.72
CA GLU A 185 3.01 17.09 12.33
C GLU A 185 4.10 17.31 11.25
N ALA A 186 5.29 16.73 11.43
CA ALA A 186 6.38 16.79 10.44
C ALA A 186 5.96 16.18 9.10
N ALA A 187 5.35 14.99 9.10
CA ALA A 187 4.83 14.36 7.88
C ALA A 187 3.76 15.22 7.18
N THR A 188 2.87 15.82 7.96
CA THR A 188 1.87 16.74 7.42
C THR A 188 2.50 17.99 6.80
N ALA A 189 3.48 18.58 7.47
CA ALA A 189 4.20 19.77 7.00
C ALA A 189 5.00 19.51 5.71
N THR A 190 5.49 18.29 5.50
CA THR A 190 6.19 17.88 4.27
C THR A 190 5.25 17.45 3.14
N GLY A 191 3.93 17.44 3.38
CA GLY A 191 2.93 17.10 2.36
C GLY A 191 2.62 15.62 2.22
N ILE A 192 3.04 14.80 3.17
CA ILE A 192 2.56 13.41 3.29
C ILE A 192 1.05 13.43 3.56
N VAL A 193 0.29 12.63 2.84
CA VAL A 193 -1.17 12.57 2.96
C VAL A 193 -1.68 11.32 3.64
N MET A 194 -0.84 10.30 3.75
CA MET A 194 -1.10 9.05 4.46
C MET A 194 0.20 8.44 4.95
N ALA A 195 0.20 7.87 6.14
CA ALA A 195 1.34 7.14 6.68
C ALA A 195 0.93 5.78 7.26
N PHE A 196 1.81 4.81 7.09
CA PHE A 196 1.58 3.41 7.38
C PHE A 196 2.43 2.97 8.57
N GLY A 197 1.76 2.39 9.56
CA GLY A 197 2.39 1.77 10.72
C GLY A 197 2.42 0.26 10.62
N LEU A 198 2.46 -0.39 11.77
CA LEU A 198 2.30 -1.83 11.95
C LEU A 198 1.03 -2.11 12.75
N GLY A 199 0.40 -3.25 12.50
CA GLY A 199 -0.82 -3.65 13.21
C GLY A 199 -1.18 -5.11 12.93
N ALA A 200 -2.27 -5.56 13.52
CA ALA A 200 -2.75 -6.93 13.41
C ALA A 200 -4.09 -7.06 12.65
N THR A 201 -4.59 -5.94 12.10
CA THR A 201 -5.91 -5.90 11.45
C THR A 201 -5.82 -5.27 10.07
N ALA A 202 -6.83 -5.51 9.23
CA ALA A 202 -6.99 -4.77 7.99
C ALA A 202 -7.29 -3.29 8.25
N ALA A 203 -6.93 -2.43 7.31
CA ALA A 203 -7.28 -1.02 7.34
C ALA A 203 -8.78 -0.85 7.05
N ASP A 204 -9.46 -0.16 7.94
CA ASP A 204 -10.87 0.18 7.80
C ASP A 204 -10.97 1.61 7.23
N LEU A 205 -11.53 1.73 6.02
CA LEU A 205 -11.59 3.01 5.29
C LEU A 205 -12.42 4.09 6.00
N ASP A 206 -13.35 3.69 6.89
CA ASP A 206 -14.22 4.63 7.59
C ASP A 206 -13.63 5.13 8.91
N THR A 207 -12.75 4.35 9.54
CA THR A 207 -12.29 4.62 10.91
C THR A 207 -10.77 4.68 11.06
N THR A 208 -10.00 4.34 10.03
CA THR A 208 -8.53 4.33 10.09
C THR A 208 -7.97 5.74 10.31
N ASP A 209 -7.04 5.85 11.24
CA ASP A 209 -6.16 7.02 11.33
C ASP A 209 -5.24 7.05 10.11
N TRP A 210 -5.34 8.09 9.30
CA TRP A 210 -4.60 8.23 8.05
C TRP A 210 -3.08 8.37 8.22
N TYR A 211 -2.61 8.63 9.43
CA TYR A 211 -1.19 8.68 9.78
C TYR A 211 -0.72 7.47 10.60
N ALA A 212 -1.60 6.49 10.83
CA ALA A 212 -1.27 5.24 11.53
C ALA A 212 -1.97 4.03 10.90
N ILE A 213 -2.02 3.97 9.57
CA ILE A 213 -2.69 2.89 8.82
C ILE A 213 -2.03 1.56 9.15
N PRO A 214 -2.78 0.57 9.67
CA PRO A 214 -2.21 -0.69 10.11
C PRO A 214 -1.78 -1.55 8.93
N ARG A 215 -0.64 -2.21 9.06
CA ARG A 215 -0.13 -3.22 8.12
C ARG A 215 0.28 -4.48 8.88
N MET A 216 -0.05 -5.63 8.35
CA MET A 216 0.29 -6.92 8.93
C MET A 216 1.62 -7.43 8.38
N ALA A 217 2.61 -7.59 9.26
CA ALA A 217 3.91 -8.11 8.87
C ALA A 217 3.80 -9.59 8.45
N ILE A 218 4.45 -9.93 7.34
CA ILE A 218 4.61 -11.30 6.88
C ILE A 218 5.99 -11.79 7.32
N LEU A 219 6.01 -12.88 8.08
CA LEU A 219 7.20 -13.39 8.75
C LEU A 219 7.64 -14.73 8.15
N VAL A 220 8.88 -15.10 8.40
CA VAL A 220 9.49 -16.35 7.91
C VAL A 220 8.71 -17.61 8.33
N ASP A 221 8.13 -17.60 9.53
CA ASP A 221 7.37 -18.73 10.10
C ASP A 221 5.88 -18.71 9.71
N ASP A 222 5.43 -17.72 8.95
CA ASP A 222 4.05 -17.70 8.45
C ASP A 222 3.87 -18.80 7.39
N ASP A 223 3.19 -19.85 7.76
CA ASP A 223 2.70 -20.82 6.79
C ASP A 223 1.52 -20.25 5.97
N LEU A 224 1.06 -21.01 5.01
CA LEU A 224 -0.01 -20.55 4.13
C LEU A 224 -1.36 -20.35 4.87
N GLU A 225 -1.60 -21.10 5.95
CA GLU A 225 -2.80 -20.96 6.78
C GLU A 225 -2.74 -19.64 7.57
N THR A 226 -1.61 -19.35 8.21
CA THR A 226 -1.38 -18.08 8.91
C THR A 226 -1.45 -16.89 7.96
N PHE A 227 -0.87 -17.00 6.77
CA PHE A 227 -0.99 -15.99 5.72
C PHE A 227 -2.47 -15.76 5.32
N ALA A 228 -3.20 -16.83 5.04
CA ALA A 228 -4.62 -16.76 4.69
C ALA A 228 -5.44 -16.09 5.81
N ALA A 229 -5.17 -16.43 7.07
CA ALA A 229 -5.82 -15.81 8.22
C ALA A 229 -5.57 -14.30 8.28
N LYS A 230 -4.32 -13.84 8.06
CA LYS A 230 -4.01 -12.40 7.99
C LYS A 230 -4.77 -11.70 6.88
N VAL A 231 -4.88 -12.30 5.70
CA VAL A 231 -5.59 -11.71 4.55
C VAL A 231 -7.10 -11.67 4.79
N THR A 232 -7.67 -12.67 5.45
CA THR A 232 -9.13 -12.79 5.67
C THR A 232 -9.63 -12.15 6.96
N ALA A 233 -8.75 -11.75 7.87
CA ALA A 233 -9.09 -11.08 9.14
C ALA A 233 -9.60 -9.63 8.97
N GLY A 234 -9.90 -9.22 7.75
CA GLY A 234 -10.39 -7.91 7.38
C GLY A 234 -11.90 -7.74 7.45
#